data_c850addba0115b52f699964971b9f19e
#
_entry.id   c850addba0115b52f699964971b9f19e
#
_cell.length_a   1.000
_cell.length_b   1.000
_cell.length_c   1.000
_cell.angle_alpha   90.00
_cell.angle_beta   90.00
_cell.angle_gamma   90.00
#
_symmetry.space_group_name_H-M   'P 1'
#
loop_
_entity.id
_entity.type
_entity.pdbx_description
1 polymer ?
#
loop_
_entity_poly.entity_id
_entity_poly.type
_entity_poly.pdbx_seq_one_letter_code
_entity_poly.pdbx_strand_id
1 'polypeptide(L)'
;MKHFLIYTNKHKDQELATTKRIRDYLESKGCTVKLKVKESDWKEETDAAEEEATGIPLDVDCMIVLGGDGTVLQAARETKKILVPIIGVNLGTVGYMTEIEPSGLEESLDRLIRDNYKKERRMMLNGKVCCADGTVSEGWALNDIVISRSGTLQIIEFNIYVNGQLLNHYKADGMIVTTPTGSTGYNLSAGGPLVEPKAKLITLTPICPHSLNQRSIILSPEDEIVLEIPAGREGKSQTVEANYDGSHKVTMCTGDHIRIVQSEKITEFVQLNQVSFLDVLHRKMRDS
;
A
#
# COMPACT_ATOMS: atom_id res chain seq x y z
N MET A 1 -10.19 -22.48 8.67
CA MET A 1 -10.71 -21.16 9.05
C MET A 1 -12.20 -21.22 9.31
N LYS A 2 -12.70 -20.44 10.31
CA LYS A 2 -14.13 -20.41 10.67
C LYS A 2 -14.71 -19.02 10.86
N HIS A 3 -13.88 -18.02 11.10
CA HIS A 3 -14.30 -16.64 11.36
C HIS A 3 -13.81 -15.72 10.25
N PHE A 4 -14.72 -15.20 9.47
CA PHE A 4 -14.39 -14.37 8.30
C PHE A 4 -14.90 -12.93 8.49
N LEU A 5 -14.10 -11.97 8.04
CA LEU A 5 -14.54 -10.59 7.83
C LEU A 5 -14.62 -10.33 6.33
N ILE A 6 -15.77 -9.96 5.82
CA ILE A 6 -15.91 -9.50 4.44
C ILE A 6 -15.78 -7.98 4.45
N TYR A 7 -14.77 -7.48 3.74
CA TYR A 7 -14.52 -6.07 3.52
C TYR A 7 -14.90 -5.73 2.09
N THR A 8 -15.94 -4.95 1.89
CA THR A 8 -16.46 -4.66 0.56
C THR A 8 -16.56 -3.18 0.26
N ASN A 9 -16.31 -2.81 -1.00
CA ASN A 9 -16.58 -1.50 -1.55
C ASN A 9 -17.94 -1.51 -2.25
N LYS A 10 -18.90 -0.76 -1.70
CA LYS A 10 -20.28 -0.68 -2.20
C LYS A 10 -20.38 -0.25 -3.67
N HIS A 11 -19.46 0.59 -4.13
CA HIS A 11 -19.46 1.04 -5.53
C HIS A 11 -19.02 -0.04 -6.52
N LYS A 12 -18.29 -1.06 -6.06
CA LYS A 12 -17.79 -2.15 -6.90
C LYS A 12 -18.65 -3.41 -6.79
N ASP A 13 -19.37 -3.59 -5.69
CA ASP A 13 -20.30 -4.71 -5.49
C ASP A 13 -21.74 -4.19 -5.47
N GLN A 14 -22.37 -4.13 -6.67
CA GLN A 14 -23.71 -3.61 -6.83
C GLN A 14 -24.69 -4.41 -5.96
N GLU A 15 -25.51 -3.67 -5.16
CA GLU A 15 -26.47 -4.25 -4.23
C GLU A 15 -25.86 -5.26 -3.23
N LEU A 16 -24.52 -5.27 -3.10
CA LEU A 16 -23.77 -6.24 -2.29
C LEU A 16 -24.03 -7.69 -2.72
N ALA A 17 -24.21 -7.93 -4.01
CA ALA A 17 -24.60 -9.24 -4.54
C ALA A 17 -23.54 -10.29 -4.26
N THR A 18 -22.26 -10.01 -4.55
CA THR A 18 -21.14 -10.92 -4.26
C THR A 18 -20.90 -11.07 -2.78
N THR A 19 -21.02 -9.98 -2.02
CA THR A 19 -20.92 -9.98 -0.55
C THR A 19 -21.95 -10.93 0.07
N LYS A 20 -23.22 -10.82 -0.33
CA LYS A 20 -24.31 -11.69 0.15
C LYS A 20 -24.04 -13.14 -0.23
N ARG A 21 -23.64 -13.42 -1.47
CA ARG A 21 -23.32 -14.78 -1.95
C ARG A 21 -22.21 -15.44 -1.11
N ILE A 22 -21.13 -14.71 -0.83
CA ILE A 22 -20.02 -15.21 0.02
C ILE A 22 -20.50 -15.46 1.43
N ARG A 23 -21.21 -14.51 2.04
CA ARG A 23 -21.76 -14.65 3.39
C ARG A 23 -22.64 -15.88 3.51
N ASP A 24 -23.66 -15.98 2.64
CA ASP A 24 -24.65 -17.05 2.71
C ASP A 24 -23.99 -18.43 2.49
N TYR A 25 -22.99 -18.50 1.61
CA TYR A 25 -22.20 -19.72 1.41
C TYR A 25 -21.41 -20.12 2.66
N LEU A 26 -20.64 -19.18 3.24
CA LEU A 26 -19.82 -19.45 4.43
C LEU A 26 -20.69 -19.83 5.63
N GLU A 27 -21.81 -19.13 5.85
CA GLU A 27 -22.77 -19.43 6.93
C GLU A 27 -23.41 -20.80 6.74
N SER A 28 -23.73 -21.22 5.49
CA SER A 28 -24.23 -22.57 5.18
C SER A 28 -23.23 -23.68 5.53
N LYS A 29 -21.94 -23.36 5.58
CA LYS A 29 -20.85 -24.28 6.00
C LYS A 29 -20.54 -24.19 7.50
N GLY A 30 -21.31 -23.44 8.27
CA GLY A 30 -21.13 -23.29 9.74
C GLY A 30 -20.02 -22.32 10.13
N CYS A 31 -19.62 -21.41 9.23
CA CYS A 31 -18.67 -20.35 9.53
C CYS A 31 -19.37 -19.09 10.07
N THR A 32 -18.65 -18.27 10.83
CA THR A 32 -19.10 -16.96 11.29
C THR A 32 -18.61 -15.89 10.33
N VAL A 33 -19.50 -14.99 9.91
CA VAL A 33 -19.19 -13.92 8.98
C VAL A 33 -19.56 -12.56 9.57
N LYS A 34 -18.59 -11.64 9.55
CA LYS A 34 -18.81 -10.22 9.87
C LYS A 34 -18.64 -9.39 8.58
N LEU A 35 -19.36 -8.28 8.48
CA LEU A 35 -19.34 -7.42 7.29
C LEU A 35 -18.81 -6.04 7.65
N LYS A 36 -17.93 -5.52 6.80
CA LYS A 36 -17.50 -4.12 6.82
C LYS A 36 -17.68 -3.54 5.42
N VAL A 37 -18.66 -2.64 5.28
CA VAL A 37 -19.01 -2.01 4.01
C VAL A 37 -18.45 -0.60 3.97
N LYS A 38 -17.65 -0.31 2.95
CA LYS A 38 -17.16 1.04 2.67
C LYS A 38 -18.09 1.75 1.68
N GLU A 39 -18.49 2.96 2.01
CA GLU A 39 -19.41 3.78 1.19
C GLU A 39 -18.70 4.70 0.18
N SER A 40 -17.38 4.91 0.33
CA SER A 40 -16.59 5.74 -0.60
C SER A 40 -15.20 5.16 -0.83
N ASP A 41 -14.65 5.39 -2.03
CA ASP A 41 -13.30 4.93 -2.41
C ASP A 41 -12.19 5.72 -1.69
N TRP A 42 -12.46 6.97 -1.27
CA TRP A 42 -11.47 7.86 -0.65
C TRP A 42 -12.12 8.72 0.43
N LYS A 43 -11.73 8.53 1.67
CA LYS A 43 -11.79 9.58 2.69
C LYS A 43 -10.36 9.98 3.01
N GLU A 44 -10.03 11.28 2.94
CA GLU A 44 -8.84 11.80 3.60
C GLU A 44 -8.99 11.47 5.09
N GLU A 45 -8.14 10.58 5.59
CA GLU A 45 -8.08 10.30 7.02
C GLU A 45 -7.29 11.44 7.65
N THR A 46 -7.92 12.19 8.55
CA THR A 46 -7.23 13.10 9.45
C THR A 46 -6.63 12.29 10.60
N ASP A 47 -5.50 12.75 11.17
CA ASP A 47 -4.79 12.07 12.26
C ASP A 47 -5.71 11.69 13.44
N ALA A 48 -6.78 12.44 13.67
CA ALA A 48 -7.80 12.16 14.71
C ALA A 48 -8.63 10.88 14.42
N ALA A 49 -8.77 10.45 13.16
CA ALA A 49 -9.51 9.25 12.80
C ALA A 49 -8.67 7.96 13.01
N GLU A 50 -7.35 8.07 13.22
CA GLU A 50 -6.47 6.93 13.47
C GLU A 50 -6.64 6.34 14.89
N GLU A 51 -7.17 7.09 15.85
CA GLU A 51 -7.37 6.64 17.22
C GLU A 51 -8.66 5.83 17.43
N GLU A 52 -9.67 5.95 16.56
CA GLU A 52 -10.84 5.09 16.61
C GLU A 52 -10.45 3.67 16.21
N ALA A 53 -10.73 2.74 17.12
CA ALA A 53 -10.51 1.31 16.92
C ALA A 53 -10.98 0.90 15.52
N THR A 54 -10.13 0.20 14.76
CA THR A 54 -10.36 -0.21 13.35
C THR A 54 -11.67 -0.98 13.13
N GLY A 55 -12.41 -1.32 14.18
CA GLY A 55 -13.64 -2.10 14.12
C GLY A 55 -13.44 -3.53 13.58
N ILE A 56 -12.20 -3.96 13.47
CA ILE A 56 -11.87 -5.34 13.07
C ILE A 56 -11.84 -6.20 14.34
N PRO A 57 -12.68 -7.24 14.42
CA PRO A 57 -12.69 -8.12 15.57
C PRO A 57 -11.39 -8.93 15.66
N LEU A 58 -10.92 -9.17 16.88
CA LEU A 58 -9.68 -9.93 17.16
C LEU A 58 -9.76 -11.42 16.80
N ASP A 59 -10.98 -11.95 16.65
CA ASP A 59 -11.28 -13.35 16.39
C ASP A 59 -11.42 -13.69 14.91
N VAL A 60 -10.95 -12.83 13.99
CA VAL A 60 -11.03 -13.05 12.53
C VAL A 60 -9.86 -13.89 12.05
N ASP A 61 -10.14 -15.01 11.40
CA ASP A 61 -9.13 -15.88 10.79
C ASP A 61 -8.64 -15.36 9.44
N CYS A 62 -9.54 -14.70 8.67
CA CYS A 62 -9.23 -14.18 7.34
C CYS A 62 -10.16 -13.02 6.98
N MET A 63 -9.59 -12.01 6.31
CA MET A 63 -10.33 -10.94 5.69
C MET A 63 -10.48 -11.18 4.19
N ILE A 64 -11.72 -11.30 3.72
CA ILE A 64 -12.06 -11.42 2.30
C ILE A 64 -12.39 -10.01 1.79
N VAL A 65 -11.55 -9.49 0.89
CA VAL A 65 -11.67 -8.13 0.37
C VAL A 65 -12.27 -8.15 -1.03
N LEU A 66 -13.43 -7.52 -1.20
CA LEU A 66 -14.12 -7.43 -2.49
C LEU A 66 -13.81 -6.10 -3.18
N GLY A 67 -13.12 -6.17 -4.31
CA GLY A 67 -12.74 -4.98 -5.07
C GLY A 67 -11.51 -5.22 -5.94
N GLY A 68 -10.73 -4.16 -6.16
CA GLY A 68 -9.42 -4.20 -6.83
C GLY A 68 -8.29 -3.90 -5.86
N ASP A 69 -7.06 -3.73 -6.38
CA ASP A 69 -5.85 -3.48 -5.59
C ASP A 69 -5.98 -2.31 -4.60
N GLY A 70 -6.62 -1.19 -5.00
CA GLY A 70 -6.86 -0.06 -4.10
C GLY A 70 -7.75 -0.40 -2.90
N THR A 71 -8.75 -1.30 -3.04
CA THR A 71 -9.57 -1.76 -1.92
C THR A 71 -8.76 -2.67 -0.99
N VAL A 72 -7.87 -3.48 -1.57
CA VAL A 72 -6.95 -4.33 -0.80
C VAL A 72 -5.95 -3.49 0.00
N LEU A 73 -5.40 -2.42 -0.58
CA LEU A 73 -4.53 -1.47 0.13
C LEU A 73 -5.23 -0.83 1.33
N GLN A 74 -6.48 -0.39 1.15
CA GLN A 74 -7.27 0.15 2.27
C GLN A 74 -7.48 -0.89 3.38
N ALA A 75 -7.85 -2.12 3.01
CA ALA A 75 -8.04 -3.20 3.96
C ALA A 75 -6.75 -3.52 4.73
N ALA A 76 -5.59 -3.58 4.04
CA ALA A 76 -4.29 -3.80 4.65
C ALA A 76 -3.92 -2.72 5.67
N ARG A 77 -4.27 -1.45 5.40
CA ARG A 77 -4.05 -0.35 6.36
C ARG A 77 -4.88 -0.50 7.62
N GLU A 78 -6.11 -0.93 7.50
CA GLU A 78 -6.99 -1.14 8.65
C GLU A 78 -6.54 -2.33 9.52
N THR A 79 -5.80 -3.30 8.94
CA THR A 79 -5.22 -4.43 9.68
C THR A 79 -3.88 -4.11 10.36
N LYS A 80 -3.34 -2.90 10.21
CA LYS A 80 -2.00 -2.53 10.74
C LYS A 80 -1.80 -2.80 12.24
N LYS A 81 -2.88 -2.85 13.02
CA LYS A 81 -2.84 -3.16 14.47
C LYS A 81 -3.05 -4.66 14.79
N ILE A 82 -3.54 -5.45 13.82
CA ILE A 82 -3.90 -6.86 14.00
C ILE A 82 -3.46 -7.61 12.75
N LEU A 83 -2.63 -8.62 12.90
CA LEU A 83 -2.20 -9.44 11.76
C LEU A 83 -3.33 -10.41 11.36
N VAL A 84 -4.17 -9.98 10.42
CA VAL A 84 -5.23 -10.78 9.79
C VAL A 84 -4.84 -11.06 8.35
N PRO A 85 -4.77 -12.34 7.92
CA PRO A 85 -4.51 -12.67 6.53
C PRO A 85 -5.60 -12.15 5.59
N ILE A 86 -5.19 -11.60 4.45
CA ILE A 86 -6.08 -10.97 3.47
C ILE A 86 -6.15 -11.83 2.21
N ILE A 87 -7.35 -11.98 1.65
CA ILE A 87 -7.55 -12.50 0.29
C ILE A 87 -8.45 -11.57 -0.51
N GLY A 88 -8.00 -11.19 -1.71
CA GLY A 88 -8.76 -10.32 -2.61
C GLY A 88 -9.66 -11.11 -3.56
N VAL A 89 -10.91 -10.70 -3.67
CA VAL A 89 -11.86 -11.14 -4.71
C VAL A 89 -11.97 -10.04 -5.75
N ASN A 90 -11.61 -10.36 -6.99
CA ASN A 90 -11.63 -9.40 -8.08
C ASN A 90 -13.07 -9.16 -8.57
N LEU A 91 -13.52 -7.90 -8.51
CA LEU A 91 -14.81 -7.48 -9.05
C LEU A 91 -14.70 -6.63 -10.33
N GLY A 92 -13.55 -6.65 -10.99
CA GLY A 92 -13.31 -5.85 -12.20
C GLY A 92 -12.09 -6.32 -12.98
N THR A 93 -11.17 -5.42 -13.31
CA THR A 93 -9.91 -5.78 -13.96
C THR A 93 -8.98 -6.53 -13.02
N VAL A 94 -8.29 -7.55 -13.54
CA VAL A 94 -7.34 -8.36 -12.78
C VAL A 94 -6.27 -7.47 -12.11
N GLY A 95 -6.18 -7.56 -10.78
CA GLY A 95 -5.18 -6.87 -9.97
C GLY A 95 -3.95 -7.72 -9.70
N TYR A 96 -2.95 -7.12 -9.07
CA TYR A 96 -1.76 -7.82 -8.55
C TYR A 96 -1.96 -8.36 -7.13
N MET A 97 -3.02 -7.92 -6.44
CA MET A 97 -3.33 -8.30 -5.05
C MET A 97 -4.65 -9.05 -4.90
N THR A 98 -5.37 -9.30 -6.02
CA THR A 98 -6.61 -10.08 -6.02
C THR A 98 -6.32 -11.48 -6.55
N GLU A 99 -6.86 -12.50 -5.87
CA GLU A 99 -6.57 -13.92 -6.11
C GLU A 99 -7.79 -14.68 -6.65
N ILE A 100 -9.00 -14.32 -6.17
CA ILE A 100 -10.23 -15.05 -6.50
C ILE A 100 -10.99 -14.32 -7.61
N GLU A 101 -11.34 -15.07 -8.64
CA GLU A 101 -12.32 -14.64 -9.65
C GLU A 101 -13.74 -15.11 -9.26
N PRO A 102 -14.80 -14.34 -9.60
CA PRO A 102 -16.17 -14.71 -9.24
C PRO A 102 -16.64 -16.09 -9.74
N SER A 103 -16.03 -16.60 -10.81
CA SER A 103 -16.31 -17.91 -11.40
C SER A 103 -15.85 -19.09 -10.53
N GLY A 104 -14.77 -18.92 -9.74
CA GLY A 104 -14.20 -19.95 -8.87
C GLY A 104 -14.46 -19.71 -7.38
N LEU A 105 -15.49 -18.94 -7.05
CA LEU A 105 -15.70 -18.42 -5.70
C LEU A 105 -15.91 -19.52 -4.66
N GLU A 106 -16.89 -20.42 -4.85
CA GLU A 106 -17.23 -21.45 -3.87
C GLU A 106 -16.08 -22.44 -3.64
N GLU A 107 -15.38 -22.83 -4.72
CA GLU A 107 -14.22 -23.71 -4.62
C GLU A 107 -13.13 -23.05 -3.78
N SER A 108 -12.89 -21.75 -4.00
CA SER A 108 -11.93 -20.97 -3.23
C SER A 108 -12.30 -20.86 -1.76
N LEU A 109 -13.58 -20.63 -1.45
CA LEU A 109 -14.09 -20.59 -0.07
C LEU A 109 -13.95 -21.93 0.62
N ASP A 110 -14.26 -23.05 -0.08
CA ASP A 110 -14.07 -24.41 0.45
C ASP A 110 -12.59 -24.68 0.81
N ARG A 111 -11.65 -24.19 -0.01
CA ARG A 111 -10.22 -24.30 0.28
C ARG A 111 -9.82 -23.52 1.53
N LEU A 112 -10.37 -22.30 1.72
CA LEU A 112 -10.15 -21.52 2.94
C LEU A 112 -10.67 -22.25 4.19
N ILE A 113 -11.90 -22.77 4.14
CA ILE A 113 -12.52 -23.52 5.24
C ILE A 113 -11.69 -24.76 5.63
N ARG A 114 -11.12 -25.47 4.64
CA ARG A 114 -10.28 -26.67 4.83
C ARG A 114 -8.82 -26.38 5.14
N ASP A 115 -8.45 -25.10 5.34
CA ASP A 115 -7.07 -24.65 5.56
C ASP A 115 -6.09 -25.07 4.42
N ASN A 116 -6.59 -25.22 3.20
CA ASN A 116 -5.81 -25.59 2.02
C ASN A 116 -5.35 -24.35 1.24
N TYR A 117 -4.42 -23.61 1.81
CA TYR A 117 -3.85 -22.38 1.26
C TYR A 117 -2.39 -22.20 1.69
N LYS A 118 -1.71 -21.23 1.07
CA LYS A 118 -0.41 -20.74 1.53
C LYS A 118 -0.55 -19.30 2.02
N LYS A 119 0.36 -18.87 2.88
CA LYS A 119 0.48 -17.45 3.30
C LYS A 119 1.71 -16.84 2.65
N GLU A 120 1.53 -15.66 2.10
CA GLU A 120 2.61 -14.83 1.58
C GLU A 120 2.74 -13.58 2.42
N ARG A 121 3.96 -13.34 2.94
CA ARG A 121 4.27 -12.17 3.75
C ARG A 121 4.85 -11.09 2.87
N ARG A 122 4.22 -9.92 2.88
CA ARG A 122 4.69 -8.71 2.19
C ARG A 122 5.32 -7.75 3.17
N MET A 123 6.51 -7.25 2.83
CA MET A 123 7.14 -6.19 3.60
C MET A 123 6.35 -4.90 3.48
N MET A 124 6.46 -4.06 4.49
CA MET A 124 5.90 -2.71 4.52
C MET A 124 7.00 -1.71 4.81
N LEU A 125 6.75 -0.44 4.52
CA LEU A 125 7.57 0.69 4.94
C LEU A 125 6.96 1.35 6.18
N ASN A 126 7.82 1.88 7.02
CA ASN A 126 7.49 2.80 8.09
C ASN A 126 8.15 4.15 7.78
N GLY A 127 7.37 5.22 7.78
CA GLY A 127 7.85 6.59 7.60
C GLY A 127 7.53 7.43 8.82
N LYS A 128 8.55 8.11 9.35
CA LYS A 128 8.43 9.01 10.48
C LYS A 128 8.83 10.42 10.05
N VAL A 129 7.84 11.31 9.94
CA VAL A 129 8.05 12.74 9.70
C VAL A 129 8.41 13.41 11.01
N CYS A 130 9.50 14.17 11.01
CA CYS A 130 9.96 14.98 12.13
C CYS A 130 9.98 16.43 11.67
N CYS A 131 9.08 17.24 12.22
CA CYS A 131 8.99 18.65 11.91
C CYS A 131 9.98 19.48 12.75
N ALA A 132 10.39 20.62 12.21
CA ALA A 132 11.32 21.53 12.87
C ALA A 132 10.76 22.12 14.19
N ASP A 133 9.44 22.14 14.37
CA ASP A 133 8.76 22.55 15.60
C ASP A 133 8.72 21.44 16.68
N GLY A 134 9.27 20.26 16.39
CA GLY A 134 9.28 19.10 17.28
C GLY A 134 8.08 18.17 17.13
N THR A 135 7.12 18.50 16.28
CA THR A 135 5.98 17.60 15.97
C THR A 135 6.48 16.36 15.23
N VAL A 136 5.93 15.21 15.59
CA VAL A 136 6.27 13.92 14.98
C VAL A 136 4.99 13.24 14.51
N SER A 137 4.98 12.79 13.26
CA SER A 137 3.92 11.99 12.67
C SER A 137 4.50 10.70 12.08
N GLU A 138 3.80 9.59 12.24
CA GLU A 138 4.29 8.27 11.83
C GLU A 138 3.21 7.54 11.01
N GLY A 139 3.64 6.93 9.89
CA GLY A 139 2.76 6.19 9.00
C GLY A 139 3.40 4.91 8.46
N TRP A 140 2.56 4.05 7.86
CA TRP A 140 2.98 2.78 7.24
C TRP A 140 2.42 2.68 5.84
N ALA A 141 3.19 2.07 4.95
CA ALA A 141 2.77 1.81 3.58
C ALA A 141 3.08 0.37 3.16
N LEU A 142 2.14 -0.27 2.48
CA LEU A 142 2.32 -1.56 1.84
C LEU A 142 2.98 -1.38 0.46
N ASN A 143 2.56 -0.35 -0.30
CA ASN A 143 3.14 -0.01 -1.59
C ASN A 143 4.29 0.98 -1.46
N ASP A 144 3.98 2.23 -1.14
CA ASP A 144 4.96 3.32 -1.22
C ASP A 144 4.68 4.48 -0.25
N ILE A 145 5.76 5.20 0.04
CA ILE A 145 5.73 6.52 0.65
C ILE A 145 6.21 7.50 -0.42
N VAL A 146 5.34 8.40 -0.80
CA VAL A 146 5.60 9.38 -1.85
C VAL A 146 5.76 10.76 -1.24
N ILE A 147 6.92 11.37 -1.44
CA ILE A 147 7.15 12.78 -1.11
C ILE A 147 6.95 13.56 -2.40
N SER A 148 5.98 14.47 -2.43
CA SER A 148 5.66 15.26 -3.61
C SER A 148 5.39 16.71 -3.28
N ARG A 149 5.51 17.55 -4.30
CA ARG A 149 5.12 18.96 -4.19
C ARG A 149 3.66 19.10 -3.80
N SER A 150 3.35 20.12 -3.01
CA SER A 150 2.00 20.51 -2.65
C SER A 150 1.59 21.79 -3.40
N GLY A 151 0.37 21.80 -3.97
CA GLY A 151 -0.22 22.99 -4.59
C GLY A 151 0.36 23.36 -5.97
N THR A 152 1.10 24.46 -6.05
CA THR A 152 1.56 25.03 -7.34
C THR A 152 2.60 24.16 -8.05
N LEU A 153 2.71 24.33 -9.39
CA LEU A 153 3.70 23.64 -10.23
C LEU A 153 5.13 24.16 -9.99
N GLN A 154 5.63 24.01 -8.76
CA GLN A 154 7.02 24.36 -8.42
C GLN A 154 7.81 23.08 -8.21
N ILE A 155 9.01 23.04 -8.79
CA ILE A 155 9.98 21.98 -8.56
C ILE A 155 10.41 22.06 -7.10
N ILE A 156 10.44 20.93 -6.42
CA ILE A 156 10.95 20.83 -5.05
C ILE A 156 12.41 20.41 -5.05
N GLU A 157 13.13 20.88 -4.05
CA GLU A 157 14.51 20.50 -3.76
C GLU A 157 14.54 19.69 -2.48
N PHE A 158 15.25 18.57 -2.48
CA PHE A 158 15.38 17.71 -1.30
C PHE A 158 16.70 16.95 -1.29
N ASN A 159 17.24 16.74 -0.10
CA ASN A 159 18.42 15.92 0.14
C ASN A 159 18.00 14.51 0.52
N ILE A 160 18.65 13.51 -0.04
CA ILE A 160 18.45 12.10 0.38
C ILE A 160 19.74 11.59 1.00
N TYR A 161 19.60 11.00 2.17
CA TYR A 161 20.67 10.31 2.87
C TYR A 161 20.29 8.83 3.00
N VAL A 162 21.26 7.95 2.85
CA VAL A 162 21.15 6.51 3.09
C VAL A 162 22.16 6.14 4.16
N ASN A 163 21.69 5.59 5.26
CA ASN A 163 22.52 5.24 6.43
C ASN A 163 23.40 6.42 6.91
N GLY A 164 22.84 7.62 6.91
CA GLY A 164 23.53 8.85 7.30
C GLY A 164 24.48 9.44 6.26
N GLN A 165 24.71 8.77 5.13
CA GLN A 165 25.54 9.26 4.04
C GLN A 165 24.68 9.99 3.00
N LEU A 166 25.05 11.21 2.60
CA LEU A 166 24.38 11.93 1.53
C LEU A 166 24.47 11.14 0.21
N LEU A 167 23.32 10.71 -0.27
CA LEU A 167 23.19 10.07 -1.59
C LEU A 167 23.24 11.12 -2.69
N ASN A 168 22.34 12.09 -2.63
CA ASN A 168 22.26 13.16 -3.64
C ASN A 168 21.34 14.30 -3.19
N HIS A 169 21.50 15.45 -3.87
CA HIS A 169 20.55 16.56 -3.87
C HIS A 169 19.67 16.45 -5.11
N TYR A 170 18.36 16.41 -4.94
CA TYR A 170 17.39 16.25 -6.02
C TYR A 170 16.61 17.53 -6.28
N LYS A 171 16.29 17.74 -7.57
CA LYS A 171 15.33 18.72 -8.07
C LYS A 171 14.32 17.96 -8.91
N ALA A 172 13.10 17.81 -8.43
CA ALA A 172 12.08 16.95 -9.04
C ALA A 172 10.67 17.37 -8.62
N ASP A 173 9.65 16.75 -9.19
CA ASP A 173 8.27 16.86 -8.69
C ASP A 173 8.05 16.07 -7.40
N GLY A 174 8.92 15.08 -7.13
CA GLY A 174 8.87 14.27 -5.93
C GLY A 174 9.82 13.08 -5.95
N MET A 175 9.69 12.23 -4.93
CA MET A 175 10.40 10.96 -4.77
C MET A 175 9.43 9.89 -4.29
N ILE A 176 9.49 8.72 -4.91
CA ILE A 176 8.78 7.52 -4.48
C ILE A 176 9.76 6.61 -3.77
N VAL A 177 9.45 6.23 -2.54
CA VAL A 177 10.13 5.16 -1.80
C VAL A 177 9.17 3.99 -1.75
N THR A 178 9.48 2.90 -2.46
CA THR A 178 8.51 1.82 -2.67
C THR A 178 9.04 0.45 -2.24
N THR A 179 8.11 -0.40 -1.81
CA THR A 179 8.31 -1.83 -1.61
C THR A 179 8.26 -2.58 -2.95
N PRO A 180 8.64 -3.87 -2.99
CA PRO A 180 8.39 -4.72 -4.16
C PRO A 180 6.89 -4.81 -4.54
N THR A 181 5.98 -4.79 -3.55
CA THR A 181 4.53 -4.78 -3.80
C THR A 181 4.10 -3.53 -4.54
N GLY A 182 4.62 -2.36 -4.16
CA GLY A 182 4.31 -1.07 -4.80
C GLY A 182 4.99 -0.87 -6.16
N SER A 183 5.92 -1.75 -6.56
CA SER A 183 6.64 -1.60 -7.84
C SER A 183 5.70 -1.59 -9.05
N THR A 184 4.52 -2.19 -8.94
CA THR A 184 3.47 -2.23 -9.98
C THR A 184 2.47 -1.08 -9.89
N GLY A 185 2.60 -0.20 -8.90
CA GLY A 185 1.76 0.98 -8.66
C GLY A 185 2.35 2.26 -9.24
N TYR A 186 2.40 3.31 -8.43
CA TYR A 186 2.88 4.62 -8.87
C TYR A 186 4.35 4.60 -9.32
N ASN A 187 5.17 3.74 -8.71
CA ASN A 187 6.55 3.49 -9.14
C ASN A 187 6.65 3.15 -10.63
N LEU A 188 5.77 2.27 -11.14
CA LEU A 188 5.76 1.88 -12.55
C LEU A 188 5.45 3.08 -13.45
N SER A 189 4.46 3.89 -13.08
CA SER A 189 4.08 5.10 -13.83
C SER A 189 5.19 6.15 -13.86
N ALA A 190 6.03 6.20 -12.81
CA ALA A 190 7.20 7.06 -12.74
C ALA A 190 8.44 6.49 -13.47
N GLY A 191 8.32 5.34 -14.14
CA GLY A 191 9.41 4.69 -14.87
C GLY A 191 10.35 3.86 -13.98
N GLY A 192 9.91 3.51 -12.77
CA GLY A 192 10.63 2.61 -11.87
C GLY A 192 10.57 1.14 -12.33
N PRO A 193 11.46 0.28 -11.82
CA PRO A 193 11.51 -1.12 -12.18
C PRO A 193 10.31 -1.90 -11.65
N LEU A 194 9.91 -2.94 -12.40
CA LEU A 194 9.04 -3.99 -11.90
C LEU A 194 9.84 -4.95 -11.02
N VAL A 195 9.32 -5.24 -9.84
CA VAL A 195 9.97 -6.12 -8.85
C VAL A 195 9.01 -7.22 -8.44
N GLU A 196 9.52 -8.45 -8.34
CA GLU A 196 8.73 -9.55 -7.79
C GLU A 196 8.33 -9.26 -6.35
N PRO A 197 7.04 -9.34 -5.99
CA PRO A 197 6.55 -8.95 -4.67
C PRO A 197 7.18 -9.68 -3.48
N LYS A 198 7.79 -10.86 -3.71
CA LYS A 198 8.51 -11.65 -2.69
C LYS A 198 9.94 -11.16 -2.43
N ALA A 199 10.47 -10.31 -3.30
CA ALA A 199 11.81 -9.75 -3.11
C ALA A 199 11.86 -8.92 -1.81
N LYS A 200 13.08 -8.76 -1.29
CA LYS A 200 13.33 -7.93 -0.11
C LYS A 200 14.28 -6.82 -0.51
N LEU A 201 13.75 -5.67 -0.80
CA LEU A 201 14.48 -4.48 -1.21
C LEU A 201 13.59 -3.24 -1.08
N ILE A 202 14.22 -2.06 -1.14
CA ILE A 202 13.53 -0.77 -1.23
C ILE A 202 13.95 -0.13 -2.54
N THR A 203 13.03 0.48 -3.27
CA THR A 203 13.34 1.22 -4.49
C THR A 203 13.07 2.71 -4.29
N LEU A 204 14.03 3.56 -4.68
CA LEU A 204 13.88 5.00 -4.77
C LEU A 204 13.66 5.37 -6.24
N THR A 205 12.54 6.00 -6.58
CA THR A 205 12.24 6.43 -7.94
C THR A 205 11.88 7.91 -7.96
N PRO A 206 12.68 8.78 -8.59
CA PRO A 206 12.36 10.20 -8.70
C PRO A 206 11.20 10.44 -9.66
N ILE A 207 10.33 11.41 -9.34
CA ILE A 207 9.21 11.83 -10.17
C ILE A 207 9.63 13.05 -10.98
N CYS A 208 9.64 12.93 -12.30
CA CYS A 208 9.99 14.02 -13.25
C CYS A 208 11.26 14.79 -12.82
N PRO A 209 12.41 14.13 -12.62
CA PRO A 209 13.62 14.81 -12.18
C PRO A 209 14.15 15.76 -13.23
N HIS A 210 14.66 16.92 -12.78
CA HIS A 210 15.29 17.94 -13.62
C HIS A 210 16.78 17.65 -13.89
N SER A 211 17.13 16.39 -14.07
CA SER A 211 18.47 15.92 -14.40
C SER A 211 18.36 14.71 -15.34
N LEU A 212 19.19 14.71 -16.39
CA LEU A 212 19.17 13.66 -17.41
C LEU A 212 19.65 12.28 -16.94
N ASN A 213 20.38 12.22 -15.82
CA ASN A 213 21.07 11.01 -15.36
C ASN A 213 20.47 10.38 -14.09
N GLN A 214 19.33 10.86 -13.60
CA GLN A 214 18.71 10.28 -12.41
C GLN A 214 17.89 9.04 -12.78
N ARG A 215 18.22 7.93 -12.12
CA ARG A 215 17.61 6.62 -12.29
C ARG A 215 17.03 6.17 -10.96
N SER A 216 16.13 5.18 -11.02
CA SER A 216 15.75 4.46 -9.81
C SER A 216 16.95 3.78 -9.18
N ILE A 217 17.00 3.79 -7.86
CA ILE A 217 18.05 3.17 -7.06
C ILE A 217 17.42 2.06 -6.23
N ILE A 218 18.03 0.90 -6.25
CA ILE A 218 17.62 -0.26 -5.44
C ILE A 218 18.53 -0.33 -4.22
N LEU A 219 17.93 -0.41 -3.05
CA LEU A 219 18.58 -0.44 -1.76
C LEU A 219 18.24 -1.73 -1.01
N SER A 220 19.05 -2.08 -0.03
CA SER A 220 18.76 -3.15 0.92
C SER A 220 17.51 -2.83 1.75
N PRO A 221 16.73 -3.84 2.18
CA PRO A 221 15.58 -3.59 3.04
C PRO A 221 15.98 -3.06 4.42
N GLU A 222 17.23 -3.31 4.86
CA GLU A 222 17.78 -2.83 6.13
C GLU A 222 18.25 -1.36 6.08
N ASP A 223 18.33 -0.75 4.88
CA ASP A 223 18.81 0.61 4.74
C ASP A 223 17.81 1.63 5.31
N GLU A 224 18.35 2.61 6.03
CA GLU A 224 17.63 3.77 6.49
C GLU A 224 17.72 4.89 5.46
N ILE A 225 16.57 5.42 5.07
CA ILE A 225 16.45 6.52 4.11
C ILE A 225 15.96 7.75 4.87
N VAL A 226 16.69 8.85 4.78
CA VAL A 226 16.25 10.15 5.30
C VAL A 226 16.12 11.11 4.13
N LEU A 227 14.93 11.72 3.98
CA LEU A 227 14.68 12.77 3.03
C LEU A 227 14.43 14.07 3.79
N GLU A 228 15.29 15.04 3.56
CA GLU A 228 15.28 16.36 4.18
C GLU A 228 14.79 17.42 3.19
N ILE A 229 14.01 18.38 3.65
CA ILE A 229 13.52 19.51 2.86
C ILE A 229 14.36 20.76 3.18
N PRO A 230 15.39 21.08 2.38
CA PRO A 230 16.17 22.30 2.56
C PRO A 230 15.35 23.52 2.15
N ALA A 231 15.91 24.72 2.36
CA ALA A 231 15.39 25.91 1.72
C ALA A 231 15.49 25.77 0.20
N GLY A 232 14.44 26.14 -0.49
CA GLY A 232 14.38 26.11 -1.94
C GLY A 232 15.20 27.25 -2.58
N ARG A 233 15.02 27.43 -3.87
CA ARG A 233 15.70 28.46 -4.65
C ARG A 233 15.55 29.85 -4.00
N GLU A 234 16.66 30.60 -3.90
CA GLU A 234 16.71 31.93 -3.29
C GLU A 234 16.33 31.95 -1.79
N GLY A 235 16.48 30.82 -1.08
CA GLY A 235 16.15 30.72 0.34
C GLY A 235 14.65 30.66 0.63
N LYS A 236 13.81 30.43 -0.38
CA LYS A 236 12.34 30.34 -0.19
C LYS A 236 11.95 29.09 0.57
N SER A 237 10.94 29.22 1.42
CA SER A 237 10.34 28.07 2.08
C SER A 237 9.62 27.18 1.06
N GLN A 238 9.74 25.87 1.23
CA GLN A 238 9.06 24.86 0.44
C GLN A 238 7.98 24.19 1.30
N THR A 239 6.89 23.76 0.65
CA THR A 239 5.86 22.92 1.25
C THR A 239 5.69 21.68 0.39
N VAL A 240 5.78 20.51 0.99
CA VAL A 240 5.65 19.21 0.34
C VAL A 240 4.69 18.32 1.14
N GLU A 241 4.25 17.24 0.55
CA GLU A 241 3.41 16.25 1.21
C GLU A 241 4.08 14.88 1.17
N ALA A 242 4.12 14.20 2.32
CA ALA A 242 4.44 12.79 2.42
C ALA A 242 3.14 11.98 2.41
N ASN A 243 2.95 11.14 1.40
CA ASN A 243 1.75 10.35 1.19
C ASN A 243 2.06 8.87 1.37
N TYR A 244 1.28 8.17 2.20
CA TYR A 244 1.40 6.75 2.48
C TYR A 244 0.29 5.99 1.76
N ASP A 245 0.63 5.16 0.78
CA ASP A 245 -0.31 4.42 -0.09
C ASP A 245 -1.42 5.32 -0.69
N GLY A 246 -1.10 6.60 -0.94
CA GLY A 246 -1.99 7.57 -1.54
C GLY A 246 -3.19 8.03 -0.70
N SER A 247 -3.31 7.66 0.56
CA SER A 247 -4.53 7.90 1.34
C SER A 247 -4.31 8.59 2.70
N HIS A 248 -3.13 8.47 3.30
CA HIS A 248 -2.73 9.22 4.49
C HIS A 248 -1.63 10.18 4.10
N LYS A 249 -1.78 11.46 4.42
CA LYS A 249 -0.82 12.49 4.05
C LYS A 249 -0.39 13.32 5.27
N VAL A 250 0.88 13.68 5.26
CA VAL A 250 1.49 14.57 6.24
C VAL A 250 2.16 15.72 5.48
N THR A 251 1.82 16.94 5.84
CA THR A 251 2.47 18.13 5.27
C THR A 251 3.84 18.33 5.93
N MET A 252 4.84 18.62 5.10
CA MET A 252 6.21 18.93 5.51
C MET A 252 6.63 20.28 4.93
N CYS A 253 7.47 21.00 5.65
CA CYS A 253 8.01 22.29 5.25
C CYS A 253 9.54 22.28 5.28
N THR A 254 10.13 23.38 4.80
CA THR A 254 11.58 23.59 4.93
C THR A 254 12.05 23.41 6.37
N GLY A 255 13.09 22.60 6.56
CA GLY A 255 13.65 22.21 7.85
C GLY A 255 13.13 20.88 8.40
N ASP A 256 12.05 20.35 7.81
CA ASP A 256 11.50 19.06 8.18
C ASP A 256 12.25 17.92 7.45
N HIS A 257 12.17 16.73 8.01
CA HIS A 257 12.67 15.52 7.36
C HIS A 257 11.77 14.33 7.64
N ILE A 258 11.79 13.37 6.72
CA ILE A 258 11.16 12.08 6.91
C ILE A 258 12.22 10.99 6.93
N ARG A 259 12.14 10.12 7.95
CA ARG A 259 12.93 8.91 8.08
C ARG A 259 12.10 7.71 7.63
N ILE A 260 12.58 6.95 6.66
CA ILE A 260 11.88 5.80 6.09
C ILE A 260 12.75 4.56 6.27
N VAL A 261 12.14 3.50 6.79
CA VAL A 261 12.78 2.20 7.02
C VAL A 261 11.81 1.07 6.69
N GLN A 262 12.32 -0.16 6.55
CA GLN A 262 11.47 -1.33 6.56
C GLN A 262 10.68 -1.38 7.88
N SER A 263 9.39 -1.61 7.79
CA SER A 263 8.53 -1.77 8.97
C SER A 263 8.73 -3.15 9.60
N GLU A 264 8.62 -3.22 10.93
CA GLU A 264 8.45 -4.49 11.64
C GLU A 264 7.07 -5.12 11.36
N LYS A 265 6.10 -4.29 10.96
CA LYS A 265 4.78 -4.77 10.53
C LYS A 265 4.86 -5.35 9.13
N ILE A 266 4.06 -6.39 8.91
CA ILE A 266 3.91 -7.04 7.62
C ILE A 266 2.43 -7.16 7.28
N THR A 267 2.12 -7.36 6.00
CA THR A 267 0.79 -7.79 5.56
C THR A 267 0.88 -9.25 5.10
N GLU A 268 -0.03 -10.09 5.58
CA GLU A 268 -0.15 -11.49 5.12
C GLU A 268 -1.25 -11.59 4.07
N PHE A 269 -0.92 -12.16 2.92
CA PHE A 269 -1.89 -12.55 1.89
C PHE A 269 -2.10 -14.04 1.89
N VAL A 270 -3.35 -14.47 1.69
CA VAL A 270 -3.69 -15.86 1.42
C VAL A 270 -3.56 -16.12 -0.07
N GLN A 271 -2.85 -17.18 -0.43
CA GLN A 271 -2.69 -17.68 -1.80
C GLN A 271 -3.38 -19.04 -1.95
N LEU A 272 -4.34 -19.12 -2.86
CA LEU A 272 -5.05 -20.34 -3.19
C LEU A 272 -4.52 -21.00 -4.45
N ASN A 273 -4.20 -20.21 -5.46
CA ASN A 273 -3.77 -20.68 -6.77
C ASN A 273 -2.27 -20.51 -6.93
N GLN A 274 -1.69 -21.30 -7.82
CA GLN A 274 -0.26 -21.16 -8.15
C GLN A 274 -0.06 -20.16 -9.31
N VAL A 275 -0.85 -19.08 -9.35
CA VAL A 275 -0.66 -18.02 -10.33
C VAL A 275 0.58 -17.23 -9.91
N SER A 276 1.60 -17.26 -10.74
CA SER A 276 2.84 -16.54 -10.48
C SER A 276 2.67 -15.04 -10.78
N PHE A 277 3.54 -14.23 -10.18
CA PHE A 277 3.66 -12.81 -10.54
C PHE A 277 3.87 -12.61 -12.07
N LEU A 278 4.63 -13.49 -12.69
CA LEU A 278 4.91 -13.45 -14.13
C LEU A 278 3.65 -13.74 -14.96
N ASP A 279 2.76 -14.63 -14.50
CA ASP A 279 1.50 -14.91 -15.20
C ASP A 279 0.58 -13.67 -15.17
N VAL A 280 0.49 -13.00 -14.01
CA VAL A 280 -0.26 -11.76 -13.87
C VAL A 280 0.33 -10.66 -14.75
N LEU A 281 1.63 -10.50 -14.73
CA LEU A 281 2.36 -9.53 -15.55
C LEU A 281 2.12 -9.77 -17.05
N HIS A 282 2.23 -11.02 -17.49
CA HIS A 282 2.00 -11.41 -18.89
C HIS A 282 0.57 -11.07 -19.35
N ARG A 283 -0.44 -11.37 -18.52
CA ARG A 283 -1.83 -10.99 -18.81
C ARG A 283 -1.98 -9.48 -18.99
N LYS A 284 -1.47 -8.69 -18.05
CA LYS A 284 -1.55 -7.21 -18.08
C LYS A 284 -0.81 -6.59 -19.26
N MET A 285 0.32 -7.17 -19.68
CA MET A 285 1.06 -6.69 -20.87
C MET A 285 0.37 -7.03 -22.20
N ARG A 286 -0.52 -8.01 -22.20
CA ARG A 286 -1.32 -8.34 -23.41
C ARG A 286 -2.55 -7.47 -23.56
N ASP A 287 -3.09 -7.00 -22.43
CA ASP A 287 -4.34 -6.23 -22.38
C ASP A 287 -4.10 -4.71 -22.44
N SER A 288 -2.84 -4.27 -22.50
CA SER A 288 -2.39 -2.89 -22.72
C SER A 288 -1.92 -2.72 -24.16
#